data_9f46d678639f534148b92127bcebc157
#
_entry.id   9f46d678639f534148b92127bcebc157
#
_cell.length_a   1.000
_cell.length_b   1.000
_cell.length_c   1.000
_cell.angle_alpha   90.00
_cell.angle_beta   90.00
_cell.angle_gamma   90.00
#
_symmetry.space_group_name_H-M   'P 1'
#
loop_
_entity.id
_entity.type
_entity.pdbx_description
1 polymer ?
#
loop_
_entity_poly.entity_id
_entity_poly.type
_entity_poly.pdbx_seq_one_letter_code
_entity_poly.pdbx_strand_id
1 'polypeptide(L)'
;EAIHAYGPDYGFTAENVNFDFATLKKNREAYIDRSRNSYNGTFERNNVTVIKGYARFVDAHTIEVNGEEYRANHIVIATGAKPAIPNVEGKELGGTSDDVFAWDELPQSVAILGAGYIAVELAGVLHALGVKTDLFVRRDRPLRNFDHSIIEVLVAEMEKSGPTLHTNKVPQKLVQLEDGSVEI
;
A
#
# COMPACT_ATOMS: atom_id res chain seq x y z
N GLU A 1 7.29 9.23 -15.83
CA GLU A 1 6.07 9.31 -16.65
C GLU A 1 6.04 10.60 -17.45
N ALA A 2 6.04 11.80 -16.84
CA ALA A 2 5.94 13.09 -17.54
C ALA A 2 6.99 13.29 -18.65
N ILE A 3 8.23 12.85 -18.45
CA ILE A 3 9.29 12.98 -19.46
C ILE A 3 8.96 12.17 -20.71
N HIS A 4 8.42 10.96 -20.54
CA HIS A 4 8.09 10.09 -21.67
C HIS A 4 6.75 10.44 -22.31
N ALA A 5 5.75 10.83 -21.50
CA ALA A 5 4.41 11.12 -21.99
C ALA A 5 4.29 12.49 -22.65
N TYR A 6 4.91 13.52 -22.08
CA TYR A 6 4.74 14.92 -22.53
C TYR A 6 6.02 15.55 -23.06
N GLY A 7 7.20 15.05 -22.67
CA GLY A 7 8.47 15.60 -23.08
C GLY A 7 8.62 15.79 -24.59
N PRO A 8 8.28 14.78 -25.43
CA PRO A 8 8.39 14.87 -26.88
C PRO A 8 7.61 16.04 -27.49
N ASP A 9 6.43 16.36 -26.98
CA ASP A 9 5.59 17.47 -27.44
C ASP A 9 6.26 18.85 -27.24
N TYR A 10 7.20 18.92 -26.30
CA TYR A 10 7.97 20.11 -25.97
C TYR A 10 9.42 20.06 -26.46
N GLY A 11 9.77 19.08 -27.31
CA GLY A 11 11.09 18.94 -27.90
C GLY A 11 12.14 18.29 -26.98
N PHE A 12 11.73 17.67 -25.88
CA PHE A 12 12.64 16.90 -25.02
C PHE A 12 12.80 15.47 -25.54
N THR A 13 14.04 15.03 -25.70
CA THR A 13 14.39 13.63 -25.98
C THR A 13 15.01 13.05 -24.73
N ALA A 14 14.40 12.01 -24.16
CA ALA A 14 14.93 11.30 -23.00
C ALA A 14 15.40 9.91 -23.45
N GLU A 15 16.69 9.80 -23.77
CA GLU A 15 17.34 8.52 -24.03
C GLU A 15 17.98 8.00 -22.74
N ASN A 16 17.85 6.68 -22.47
CA ASN A 16 18.48 6.01 -21.33
C ASN A 16 18.05 6.55 -19.95
N VAL A 17 16.76 6.75 -19.73
CA VAL A 17 16.22 7.06 -18.39
C VAL A 17 16.31 5.79 -17.54
N ASN A 18 17.22 5.77 -16.58
CA ASN A 18 17.35 4.69 -15.61
C ASN A 18 16.62 5.05 -14.32
N PHE A 19 15.96 4.07 -13.75
CA PHE A 19 15.31 4.18 -12.45
C PHE A 19 16.08 3.37 -11.40
N ASP A 20 16.38 4.00 -10.27
CA ASP A 20 17.02 3.36 -9.11
C ASP A 20 16.04 3.32 -7.92
N PHE A 21 15.53 2.12 -7.64
CA PHE A 21 14.59 1.90 -6.54
C PHE A 21 15.22 2.16 -5.17
N ALA A 22 16.51 1.85 -4.98
CA ALA A 22 17.21 2.09 -3.72
C ALA A 22 17.24 3.58 -3.37
N THR A 23 17.49 4.44 -4.36
CA THR A 23 17.41 5.90 -4.19
C THR A 23 15.98 6.35 -3.84
N LEU A 24 14.95 5.82 -4.50
CA LEU A 24 13.55 6.13 -4.14
C LEU A 24 13.24 5.71 -2.71
N LYS A 25 13.59 4.47 -2.34
CA LYS A 25 13.40 3.94 -0.97
C LYS A 25 14.09 4.83 0.06
N LYS A 26 15.36 5.15 -0.13
CA LYS A 26 16.13 6.04 0.77
C LYS A 26 15.45 7.41 0.96
N ASN A 27 15.00 8.02 -0.11
CA ASN A 27 14.33 9.33 -0.05
C ASN A 27 12.98 9.24 0.67
N ARG A 28 12.22 8.19 0.45
CA ARG A 28 10.96 7.89 1.14
C ARG A 28 11.18 7.71 2.65
N GLU A 29 12.14 6.88 3.05
CA GLU A 29 12.46 6.67 4.48
C GLU A 29 12.89 7.98 5.15
N ALA A 30 13.74 8.77 4.51
CA ALA A 30 14.13 10.07 5.02
C ALA A 30 12.93 11.03 5.18
N TYR A 31 11.95 10.98 4.30
CA TYR A 31 10.71 11.75 4.44
C TYR A 31 9.87 11.27 5.62
N ILE A 32 9.71 9.95 5.78
CA ILE A 32 8.97 9.34 6.88
C ILE A 32 9.60 9.71 8.23
N ASP A 33 10.93 9.65 8.33
CA ASP A 33 11.65 10.01 9.56
C ASP A 33 11.48 11.49 9.91
N ARG A 34 11.55 12.39 8.92
CA ARG A 34 11.24 13.81 9.15
C ARG A 34 9.82 14.00 9.66
N SER A 35 8.84 13.30 9.11
CA SER A 35 7.45 13.38 9.54
C SER A 35 7.27 12.87 10.96
N ARG A 36 7.87 11.73 11.31
CA ARG A 36 7.86 11.17 12.68
C ARG A 36 8.47 12.15 13.70
N ASN A 37 9.62 12.74 13.36
CA ASN A 37 10.29 13.71 14.22
C ASN A 37 9.45 14.98 14.40
N SER A 38 8.77 15.44 13.36
CA SER A 38 7.84 16.58 13.44
C SER A 38 6.67 16.30 14.40
N TYR A 39 6.07 15.10 14.32
CA TYR A 39 5.01 14.70 15.27
C TYR A 39 5.52 14.62 16.71
N ASN A 40 6.67 13.99 16.94
CA ASN A 40 7.28 13.90 18.28
C ASN A 40 7.53 15.31 18.87
N GLY A 41 8.11 16.21 18.09
CA GLY A 41 8.31 17.59 18.53
C GLY A 41 6.99 18.34 18.79
N THR A 42 5.91 17.99 18.08
CA THR A 42 4.58 18.55 18.34
C THR A 42 4.01 18.02 19.67
N PHE A 43 4.17 16.75 19.96
CA PHE A 43 3.76 16.16 21.23
C PHE A 43 4.51 16.80 22.41
N GLU A 44 5.82 16.94 22.30
CA GLU A 44 6.65 17.60 23.34
C GLU A 44 6.22 19.05 23.60
N ARG A 45 6.03 19.85 22.54
CA ARG A 45 5.60 21.27 22.68
C ARG A 45 4.23 21.42 23.32
N ASN A 46 3.35 20.43 23.15
CA ASN A 46 1.99 20.44 23.70
C ASN A 46 1.88 19.64 25.01
N ASN A 47 2.97 19.21 25.61
CA ASN A 47 3.01 18.41 26.84
C ASN A 47 2.17 17.13 26.74
N VAL A 48 2.16 16.49 25.56
CA VAL A 48 1.49 15.20 25.36
C VAL A 48 2.46 14.08 25.76
N THR A 49 2.07 13.29 26.73
CA THR A 49 2.82 12.09 27.13
C THR A 49 2.60 10.96 26.12
N VAL A 50 3.67 10.48 25.50
CA VAL A 50 3.64 9.36 24.57
C VAL A 50 4.14 8.09 25.28
N ILE A 51 3.27 7.09 25.40
CA ILE A 51 3.60 5.80 26.02
C ILE A 51 3.60 4.73 24.93
N LYS A 52 4.75 4.08 24.74
CA LYS A 52 4.89 3.00 23.74
C LYS A 52 4.54 1.66 24.36
N GLY A 53 3.56 0.97 23.79
CA GLY A 53 3.14 -0.35 24.24
C GLY A 53 1.78 -0.75 23.69
N TYR A 54 1.38 -1.96 24.01
CA TYR A 54 0.03 -2.44 23.72
C TYR A 54 -0.92 -2.04 24.84
N ALA A 55 -1.94 -1.25 24.49
CA ALA A 55 -2.95 -0.82 25.43
C ALA A 55 -4.10 -1.82 25.50
N ARG A 56 -4.63 -2.08 26.70
CA ARG A 56 -5.86 -2.81 26.92
C ARG A 56 -6.77 -2.06 27.89
N PHE A 57 -8.07 -2.19 27.73
CA PHE A 57 -9.03 -1.65 28.70
C PHE A 57 -9.05 -2.52 29.96
N VAL A 58 -8.99 -1.84 31.11
CA VAL A 58 -9.27 -2.42 32.44
C VAL A 58 -10.73 -2.17 32.78
N ASP A 59 -11.19 -0.93 32.58
CA ASP A 59 -12.59 -0.50 32.70
C ASP A 59 -12.90 0.62 31.68
N ALA A 60 -14.09 1.22 31.74
CA ALA A 60 -14.54 2.26 30.80
C ALA A 60 -13.68 3.53 30.81
N HIS A 61 -12.89 3.77 31.84
CA HIS A 61 -12.08 4.97 32.05
C HIS A 61 -10.61 4.68 32.32
N THR A 62 -10.20 3.39 32.31
CA THR A 62 -8.85 2.97 32.65
C THR A 62 -8.30 2.05 31.58
N ILE A 63 -7.12 2.38 31.08
CA ILE A 63 -6.31 1.54 30.19
C ILE A 63 -5.03 1.12 30.90
N GLU A 64 -4.55 -0.08 30.61
CA GLU A 64 -3.23 -0.56 31.04
C GLU A 64 -2.27 -0.59 29.85
N VAL A 65 -1.05 -0.13 30.05
CA VAL A 65 0.06 -0.25 29.11
C VAL A 65 1.32 -0.66 29.88
N ASN A 66 1.96 -1.76 29.50
CA ASN A 66 3.20 -2.25 30.12
C ASN A 66 3.09 -2.51 31.64
N GLY A 67 1.89 -2.86 32.14
CA GLY A 67 1.65 -3.10 33.57
C GLY A 67 1.32 -1.86 34.39
N GLU A 68 1.23 -0.69 33.78
CA GLU A 68 0.82 0.55 34.43
C GLU A 68 -0.58 0.97 33.96
N GLU A 69 -1.40 1.45 34.92
CA GLU A 69 -2.76 1.92 34.64
C GLU A 69 -2.81 3.42 34.47
N TYR A 70 -3.56 3.84 33.44
CA TYR A 70 -3.79 5.25 33.09
C TYR A 70 -5.28 5.52 33.04
N ARG A 71 -5.75 6.49 33.82
CA ARG A 71 -7.17 6.85 33.93
C ARG A 71 -7.45 8.16 33.21
N ALA A 72 -8.55 8.19 32.43
CA ALA A 72 -9.02 9.38 31.75
C ALA A 72 -10.56 9.47 31.74
N ASN A 73 -11.08 10.71 31.70
CA ASN A 73 -12.52 10.93 31.56
C ASN A 73 -13.03 10.57 30.17
N HIS A 74 -12.16 10.75 29.15
CA HIS A 74 -12.47 10.42 27.75
C HIS A 74 -11.31 9.63 27.15
N ILE A 75 -11.63 8.56 26.43
CA ILE A 75 -10.65 7.71 25.78
C ILE A 75 -11.02 7.65 24.29
N VAL A 76 -10.06 7.92 23.41
CA VAL A 76 -10.21 7.81 21.97
C VAL A 76 -9.48 6.55 21.48
N ILE A 77 -10.19 5.67 20.80
CA ILE A 77 -9.62 4.46 20.17
C ILE A 77 -9.29 4.80 18.72
N ALA A 78 -8.01 4.91 18.41
CA ALA A 78 -7.51 5.27 17.06
C ALA A 78 -6.37 4.32 16.64
N THR A 79 -6.61 3.02 16.76
CA THR A 79 -5.60 1.96 16.59
C THR A 79 -5.32 1.60 15.13
N GLY A 80 -6.02 2.23 14.18
CA GLY A 80 -5.91 1.90 12.76
C GLY A 80 -6.55 0.56 12.40
N ALA A 81 -6.13 0.01 11.27
CA ALA A 81 -6.61 -1.27 10.74
C ALA A 81 -5.46 -2.09 10.19
N LYS A 82 -5.67 -3.38 10.05
CA LYS A 82 -4.75 -4.29 9.34
C LYS A 82 -5.37 -4.70 8.00
N PRO A 83 -4.55 -4.96 6.97
CA PRO A 83 -5.03 -5.53 5.72
C PRO A 83 -5.75 -6.85 5.95
N ALA A 84 -6.89 -7.05 5.28
CA ALA A 84 -7.59 -8.33 5.30
C ALA A 84 -6.94 -9.30 4.31
N ILE A 85 -6.39 -10.39 4.82
CA ILE A 85 -5.79 -11.45 4.00
C ILE A 85 -6.89 -12.44 3.62
N PRO A 86 -7.07 -12.80 2.33
CA PRO A 86 -8.02 -13.82 1.91
C PRO A 86 -7.73 -15.16 2.60
N ASN A 87 -8.78 -15.88 2.98
CA ASN A 87 -8.60 -17.20 3.56
C ASN A 87 -8.54 -18.25 2.45
N VAL A 88 -7.38 -18.34 1.79
CA VAL A 88 -7.06 -19.30 0.72
C VAL A 88 -5.85 -20.12 1.11
N GLU A 89 -5.72 -21.32 0.54
CA GLU A 89 -4.53 -22.16 0.68
C GLU A 89 -3.30 -21.45 0.09
N GLY A 90 -2.17 -21.49 0.78
CA GLY A 90 -0.94 -20.83 0.34
C GLY A 90 -0.90 -19.32 0.57
N LYS A 91 -1.85 -18.74 1.33
CA LYS A 91 -1.89 -17.29 1.60
C LYS A 91 -0.63 -16.72 2.23
N GLU A 92 0.15 -17.53 2.90
CA GLU A 92 1.45 -17.19 3.49
C GLU A 92 2.54 -16.90 2.44
N LEU A 93 2.33 -17.28 1.19
CA LEU A 93 3.20 -16.96 0.05
C LEU A 93 3.00 -15.51 -0.46
N GLY A 94 1.90 -14.88 -0.06
CA GLY A 94 1.60 -13.48 -0.39
C GLY A 94 2.00 -12.53 0.72
N GLY A 95 2.19 -11.27 0.36
CA GLY A 95 2.40 -10.16 1.28
C GLY A 95 1.23 -9.19 1.33
N THR A 96 1.37 -8.15 2.11
CA THR A 96 0.44 -7.04 2.23
C THR A 96 1.06 -5.73 1.72
N SER A 97 0.32 -4.64 1.75
CA SER A 97 0.86 -3.30 1.47
C SER A 97 2.06 -2.94 2.35
N ASP A 98 2.09 -3.41 3.60
CA ASP A 98 3.20 -3.13 4.52
C ASP A 98 4.49 -3.78 4.02
N ASP A 99 4.40 -5.00 3.46
CA ASP A 99 5.55 -5.72 2.91
C ASP A 99 6.11 -5.04 1.66
N VAL A 100 5.23 -4.46 0.80
CA VAL A 100 5.66 -3.70 -0.38
C VAL A 100 6.56 -2.52 0.02
N PHE A 101 6.23 -1.83 1.10
CA PHE A 101 7.06 -0.74 1.61
C PHE A 101 8.38 -1.22 2.22
N ALA A 102 8.48 -2.49 2.60
CA ALA A 102 9.70 -3.09 3.15
C ALA A 102 10.67 -3.61 2.07
N TRP A 103 10.23 -3.81 0.82
CA TRP A 103 11.07 -4.34 -0.25
C TRP A 103 12.38 -3.57 -0.43
N ASP A 104 13.45 -4.29 -0.69
CA ASP A 104 14.75 -3.73 -1.05
C ASP A 104 14.92 -3.62 -2.56
N GLU A 105 14.26 -4.51 -3.31
CA GLU A 105 14.27 -4.57 -4.77
C GLU A 105 12.84 -4.73 -5.31
N LEU A 106 12.62 -4.24 -6.53
CA LEU A 106 11.35 -4.47 -7.22
C LEU A 106 11.30 -5.88 -7.80
N PRO A 107 10.18 -6.60 -7.67
CA PRO A 107 9.99 -7.86 -8.36
C PRO A 107 9.82 -7.62 -9.88
N GLN A 108 10.08 -8.64 -10.69
CA GLN A 108 9.83 -8.58 -12.13
C GLN A 108 8.33 -8.53 -12.46
N SER A 109 7.53 -9.19 -11.64
CA SER A 109 6.08 -9.22 -11.79
C SER A 109 5.38 -9.29 -10.43
N VAL A 110 4.16 -8.78 -10.38
CA VAL A 110 3.32 -8.81 -9.18
C VAL A 110 1.86 -9.04 -9.55
N ALA A 111 1.20 -9.90 -8.79
CA ALA A 111 -0.24 -10.06 -8.79
C ALA A 111 -0.82 -9.42 -7.53
N ILE A 112 -1.71 -8.45 -7.69
CA ILE A 112 -2.36 -7.73 -6.59
C ILE A 112 -3.79 -8.24 -6.46
N LEU A 113 -4.12 -8.82 -5.31
CA LEU A 113 -5.45 -9.33 -4.98
C LEU A 113 -6.22 -8.29 -4.15
N GLY A 114 -7.07 -7.51 -4.78
CA GLY A 114 -7.84 -6.49 -4.07
C GLY A 114 -8.57 -5.53 -4.98
N ALA A 115 -9.60 -4.87 -4.46
CA ALA A 115 -10.41 -3.93 -5.20
C ALA A 115 -10.52 -2.55 -4.50
N GLY A 116 -9.80 -2.35 -3.40
CA GLY A 116 -9.76 -1.10 -2.65
C GLY A 116 -8.72 -0.12 -3.21
N TYR A 117 -8.75 1.10 -2.69
CA TYR A 117 -7.84 2.17 -3.14
C TYR A 117 -6.36 1.82 -3.00
N ILE A 118 -5.95 1.12 -1.93
CA ILE A 118 -4.57 0.68 -1.74
C ILE A 118 -4.11 -0.24 -2.89
N ALA A 119 -4.95 -1.20 -3.30
CA ALA A 119 -4.64 -2.11 -4.39
C ALA A 119 -4.49 -1.35 -5.73
N VAL A 120 -5.39 -0.43 -6.00
CA VAL A 120 -5.38 0.40 -7.23
C VAL A 120 -4.15 1.31 -7.27
N GLU A 121 -3.85 1.99 -6.17
CA GLU A 121 -2.68 2.88 -6.07
C GLU A 121 -1.37 2.12 -6.21
N LEU A 122 -1.20 1.00 -5.50
CA LEU A 122 -0.01 0.16 -5.61
C LEU A 122 0.13 -0.44 -7.01
N ALA A 123 -0.98 -0.87 -7.65
CA ALA A 123 -0.95 -1.37 -9.01
C ALA A 123 -0.44 -0.30 -9.98
N GLY A 124 -0.95 0.93 -9.87
CA GLY A 124 -0.50 2.05 -10.71
C GLY A 124 0.97 2.42 -10.47
N VAL A 125 1.40 2.49 -9.22
CA VAL A 125 2.79 2.82 -8.86
C VAL A 125 3.76 1.75 -9.36
N LEU A 126 3.50 0.47 -9.09
CA LEU A 126 4.39 -0.62 -9.50
C LEU A 126 4.47 -0.74 -11.02
N HIS A 127 3.35 -0.60 -11.71
CA HIS A 127 3.32 -0.56 -13.17
C HIS A 127 4.17 0.61 -13.73
N ALA A 128 4.01 1.82 -13.18
CA ALA A 128 4.78 2.99 -13.60
C ALA A 128 6.29 2.86 -13.32
N LEU A 129 6.68 2.03 -12.36
CA LEU A 129 8.07 1.69 -12.06
C LEU A 129 8.61 0.53 -12.91
N GLY A 130 7.83 0.02 -13.86
CA GLY A 130 8.25 -1.01 -14.81
C GLY A 130 8.01 -2.46 -14.36
N VAL A 131 7.32 -2.66 -13.25
CA VAL A 131 6.92 -4.00 -12.79
C VAL A 131 5.73 -4.50 -13.63
N LYS A 132 5.79 -5.72 -14.17
CA LYS A 132 4.64 -6.35 -14.80
C LYS A 132 3.57 -6.56 -13.74
N THR A 133 2.47 -5.80 -13.83
CA THR A 133 1.48 -5.72 -12.76
C THR A 133 0.11 -6.18 -13.23
N ASP A 134 -0.43 -7.17 -12.52
CA ASP A 134 -1.76 -7.71 -12.72
C ASP A 134 -2.62 -7.42 -11.48
N LEU A 135 -3.78 -6.75 -11.67
CA LEU A 135 -4.74 -6.43 -10.61
C LEU A 135 -5.97 -7.34 -10.70
N PHE A 136 -6.16 -8.18 -9.71
CA PHE A 136 -7.29 -9.12 -9.63
C PHE A 136 -8.38 -8.59 -8.71
N VAL A 137 -9.57 -8.39 -9.26
CA VAL A 137 -10.72 -7.94 -8.48
C VAL A 137 -11.85 -8.97 -8.51
N ARG A 138 -12.42 -9.20 -7.34
CA ARG A 138 -13.49 -10.21 -7.12
C ARG A 138 -14.80 -9.88 -7.84
N ARG A 139 -15.06 -8.63 -8.13
CA ARG A 139 -16.26 -8.13 -8.77
C ARG A 139 -15.98 -7.65 -10.19
N ASP A 140 -16.98 -7.08 -10.80
CA ASP A 140 -16.96 -6.49 -12.15
C ASP A 140 -16.04 -5.26 -12.27
N ARG A 141 -15.72 -4.61 -11.15
CA ARG A 141 -14.87 -3.41 -11.12
C ARG A 141 -14.18 -3.18 -9.77
N PRO A 142 -13.06 -2.42 -9.73
CA PRO A 142 -12.47 -1.93 -8.48
C PRO A 142 -13.30 -0.79 -7.88
N LEU A 143 -12.96 -0.36 -6.66
CA LEU A 143 -13.45 0.86 -6.01
C LEU A 143 -14.99 1.00 -5.99
N ARG A 144 -15.72 -0.08 -5.84
CA ARG A 144 -17.19 -0.16 -5.98
C ARG A 144 -18.02 0.85 -5.16
N ASN A 145 -17.40 1.44 -4.11
CA ASN A 145 -18.04 2.43 -3.23
C ASN A 145 -17.78 3.87 -3.67
N PHE A 146 -17.05 4.06 -4.76
CA PHE A 146 -16.79 5.37 -5.36
C PHE A 146 -17.80 5.64 -6.48
N ASP A 147 -17.86 6.89 -6.94
CA ASP A 147 -18.72 7.29 -8.04
C ASP A 147 -18.41 6.50 -9.32
N HIS A 148 -19.47 6.01 -9.98
CA HIS A 148 -19.33 5.11 -11.13
C HIS A 148 -18.60 5.78 -12.31
N SER A 149 -18.90 7.05 -12.56
CA SER A 149 -18.29 7.80 -13.68
C SER A 149 -16.77 7.95 -13.52
N ILE A 150 -16.29 8.11 -12.29
CA ILE A 150 -14.85 8.17 -11.98
C ILE A 150 -14.20 6.81 -12.22
N ILE A 151 -14.89 5.73 -11.82
CA ILE A 151 -14.37 4.36 -12.00
C ILE A 151 -14.31 3.97 -13.48
N GLU A 152 -15.29 4.36 -14.29
CA GLU A 152 -15.27 4.11 -15.73
C GLU A 152 -14.04 4.74 -16.41
N VAL A 153 -13.73 5.99 -16.07
CA VAL A 153 -12.53 6.66 -16.57
C VAL A 153 -11.25 5.98 -16.10
N LEU A 154 -11.19 5.61 -14.82
CA LEU A 154 -10.04 4.89 -14.28
C LEU A 154 -9.81 3.55 -14.99
N VAL A 155 -10.85 2.75 -15.19
CA VAL A 155 -10.76 1.44 -15.86
C VAL A 155 -10.32 1.62 -17.31
N ALA A 156 -10.90 2.60 -18.02
CA ALA A 156 -10.49 2.90 -19.40
C ALA A 156 -9.01 3.32 -19.51
N GLU A 157 -8.49 4.09 -18.55
CA GLU A 157 -7.07 4.43 -18.51
C GLU A 157 -6.18 3.23 -18.14
N MET A 158 -6.63 2.34 -17.24
CA MET A 158 -5.92 1.08 -16.97
C MET A 158 -5.83 0.20 -18.21
N GLU A 159 -6.92 0.03 -18.96
CA GLU A 159 -6.94 -0.76 -20.19
C GLU A 159 -6.03 -0.19 -21.27
N LYS A 160 -5.87 1.12 -21.32
CA LYS A 160 -5.07 1.82 -22.33
C LYS A 160 -3.57 1.75 -22.06
N SER A 161 -3.14 1.94 -20.82
CA SER A 161 -1.72 2.12 -20.48
C SER A 161 -1.37 1.80 -19.03
N GLY A 162 -2.23 1.09 -18.32
CA GLY A 162 -2.07 0.77 -16.91
C GLY A 162 -1.75 -0.70 -16.64
N PRO A 163 -1.85 -1.11 -15.38
CA PRO A 163 -1.76 -2.51 -14.99
C PRO A 163 -2.89 -3.32 -15.63
N THR A 164 -2.64 -4.60 -15.89
CA THR A 164 -3.68 -5.50 -16.43
C THR A 164 -4.76 -5.76 -15.39
N LEU A 165 -6.00 -5.39 -15.70
CA LEU A 165 -7.14 -5.58 -14.81
C LEU A 165 -7.86 -6.89 -15.12
N HIS A 166 -8.00 -7.75 -14.10
CA HIS A 166 -8.74 -9.02 -14.15
C HIS A 166 -9.97 -8.92 -13.25
N THR A 167 -11.14 -8.81 -13.85
CA THR A 167 -12.42 -8.73 -13.11
C THR A 167 -13.06 -10.11 -12.90
N ASN A 168 -13.97 -10.21 -11.90
CA ASN A 168 -14.69 -11.44 -11.56
C ASN A 168 -13.76 -12.64 -11.28
N LYS A 169 -12.61 -12.37 -10.67
CA LYS A 169 -11.60 -13.35 -10.29
C LYS A 169 -11.52 -13.50 -8.77
N VAL A 170 -11.57 -14.76 -8.34
CA VAL A 170 -11.44 -15.13 -6.92
C VAL A 170 -10.29 -16.12 -6.83
N PRO A 171 -9.26 -15.85 -6.03
CA PRO A 171 -8.15 -16.78 -5.86
C PRO A 171 -8.66 -18.09 -5.23
N GLN A 172 -8.19 -19.23 -5.73
CA GLN A 172 -8.52 -20.55 -5.19
C GLN A 172 -7.42 -21.05 -4.26
N LYS A 173 -6.17 -20.88 -4.68
CA LYS A 173 -4.97 -21.22 -3.93
C LYS A 173 -3.77 -20.47 -4.46
N LEU A 174 -2.71 -20.38 -3.67
CA LEU A 174 -1.40 -19.93 -4.11
C LEU A 174 -0.41 -21.10 -4.01
N VAL A 175 0.42 -21.27 -5.02
CA VAL A 175 1.42 -22.35 -5.07
C VAL A 175 2.77 -21.78 -5.46
N GLN A 176 3.80 -22.05 -4.66
CA GLN A 176 5.17 -21.70 -5.03
C GLN A 176 5.68 -22.67 -6.09
N LEU A 177 6.22 -22.13 -7.19
CA LEU A 177 6.82 -22.89 -8.27
C LEU A 177 8.31 -23.10 -8.04
N GLU A 178 8.94 -24.01 -8.82
CA GLU A 178 10.36 -24.35 -8.68
C GLU A 178 11.30 -23.17 -8.95
N ASP A 179 10.89 -22.21 -9.78
CA ASP A 179 11.62 -20.99 -10.09
C ASP A 179 11.46 -19.88 -9.02
N GLY A 180 10.73 -20.16 -7.95
CA GLY A 180 10.45 -19.22 -6.86
C GLY A 180 9.28 -18.29 -7.12
N SER A 181 8.67 -18.33 -8.29
CA SER A 181 7.43 -17.58 -8.58
C SER A 181 6.21 -18.20 -7.86
N VAL A 182 5.12 -17.44 -7.80
CA VAL A 182 3.86 -17.90 -7.18
C VAL A 182 2.76 -17.93 -8.24
N GLU A 183 2.17 -19.10 -8.40
CA GLU A 183 0.96 -19.29 -9.21
C GLU A 183 -0.29 -19.05 -8.35
N ILE A 184 -1.32 -18.42 -8.96
CA ILE A 184 -2.60 -18.10 -8.30
C ILE A 184 -3.75 -18.74 -9.06
#